data_f42b3918280b8317f86b48b43fd46318
#
_entry.id   f42b3918280b8317f86b48b43fd46318
#
_cell.length_a   1.000
_cell.length_b   1.000
_cell.length_c   1.000
_cell.angle_alpha   90.00
_cell.angle_beta   90.00
_cell.angle_gamma   90.00
#
_symmetry.space_group_name_H-M   'P 1'
#
loop_
_entity.id
_entity.type
_entity.pdbx_description
1 polymer ?
#
loop_
_entity_poly.entity_id
_entity_poly.type
_entity_poly.pdbx_seq_one_letter_code
_entity_poly.pdbx_strand_id
1 'polypeptide(L)'
;SSPRPLHNLQPGFHNNMAILVKPDTKVLVQGITGSFGGRHTQLSLEYGSQIVAGVTPGKAGQKFQDTVPIFDGVAEAVKETSATASSIFVPPPFAADAILEAVDAGLELVVAITEGIPVRDMIEVKAAINGSATRLIGPNCPGVVTPGTGKDSRGGCRIGIAPGYIHKAGDIGVVSRSGTLTYEAVWQLTCNGLGQSTCVGIGGDPVPGSTHLDIIKLFNEDPDTRGIIMIGEIGGTAEEEAAEWIKENCKKPVAGFIAGTTAPPGRRMGHAGAIISGGKGTAEAKIAAMEEAGISVAETPSQMAEALIRIL
;
A
#
# COMPACT_ATOMS: atom_id res chain seq x y z
N SER A 1 -24.52 -30.83 -29.77
CA SER A 1 -24.63 -29.57 -29.06
C SER A 1 -23.31 -28.80 -29.15
N SER A 2 -23.33 -27.75 -29.99
CA SER A 2 -22.18 -26.89 -30.24
C SER A 2 -21.91 -25.96 -29.04
N PRO A 3 -20.64 -25.63 -28.74
CA PRO A 3 -20.33 -24.66 -27.70
C PRO A 3 -20.69 -23.25 -28.17
N ARG A 4 -21.28 -22.47 -27.28
CA ARG A 4 -21.58 -21.04 -27.51
C ARG A 4 -20.29 -20.23 -27.59
N PRO A 5 -20.20 -19.23 -28.46
CA PRO A 5 -19.04 -18.36 -28.55
C PRO A 5 -18.97 -17.44 -27.32
N LEU A 6 -17.78 -17.31 -26.75
CA LEU A 6 -17.45 -16.32 -25.75
C LEU A 6 -17.65 -14.93 -26.34
N HIS A 7 -18.62 -14.19 -25.82
CA HIS A 7 -18.81 -12.80 -26.14
C HIS A 7 -17.56 -11.99 -25.78
N ASN A 8 -16.98 -11.34 -26.78
CA ASN A 8 -16.03 -10.25 -26.65
C ASN A 8 -16.67 -9.14 -25.80
N LEU A 9 -16.37 -9.13 -24.51
CA LEU A 9 -16.54 -7.96 -23.68
C LEU A 9 -15.38 -7.01 -24.02
N GLN A 10 -15.67 -6.02 -24.86
CA GLN A 10 -14.79 -4.86 -24.96
C GLN A 10 -14.68 -4.24 -23.57
N PRO A 11 -13.48 -3.89 -23.08
CA PRO A 11 -13.35 -3.16 -21.83
C PRO A 11 -13.98 -1.80 -22.03
N GLY A 12 -15.18 -1.60 -21.47
CA GLY A 12 -15.74 -0.28 -21.25
C GLY A 12 -14.78 0.48 -20.37
N PHE A 13 -14.40 1.69 -20.76
CA PHE A 13 -13.66 2.63 -19.94
C PHE A 13 -14.50 2.96 -18.71
N HIS A 14 -14.36 2.18 -17.64
CA HIS A 14 -14.88 2.55 -16.34
C HIS A 14 -13.97 3.67 -15.79
N ASN A 15 -14.59 4.73 -15.33
CA ASN A 15 -13.92 5.75 -14.51
C ASN A 15 -13.22 5.02 -13.35
N ASN A 16 -11.89 5.00 -13.39
CA ASN A 16 -11.05 4.31 -12.42
C ASN A 16 -11.41 4.74 -11.00
N MET A 17 -12.22 3.94 -10.31
CA MET A 17 -12.60 4.15 -8.90
C MET A 17 -11.60 3.45 -7.96
N ALA A 18 -10.33 3.37 -8.36
CA ALA A 18 -9.26 2.82 -7.56
C ALA A 18 -9.23 3.42 -6.16
N ILE A 19 -8.91 2.60 -5.16
CA ILE A 19 -8.81 3.08 -3.78
C ILE A 19 -7.52 3.91 -3.57
N LEU A 20 -7.56 4.88 -2.70
CA LEU A 20 -6.46 5.72 -2.22
C LEU A 20 -5.84 6.63 -3.29
N VAL A 21 -5.42 6.11 -4.42
CA VAL A 21 -4.72 6.86 -5.47
C VAL A 21 -5.25 6.57 -6.86
N LYS A 22 -5.34 7.62 -7.68
CA LYS A 22 -5.81 7.59 -9.06
C LYS A 22 -4.75 8.20 -9.98
N PRO A 23 -4.86 8.03 -11.31
CA PRO A 23 -3.92 8.64 -12.25
C PRO A 23 -3.78 10.16 -12.12
N ASP A 24 -4.83 10.85 -11.65
CA ASP A 24 -4.88 12.28 -11.45
C ASP A 24 -4.52 12.74 -10.02
N THR A 25 -4.17 11.81 -9.14
CA THR A 25 -3.72 12.15 -7.77
C THR A 25 -2.46 13.00 -7.81
N LYS A 26 -2.54 14.20 -7.26
CA LYS A 26 -1.42 15.14 -7.17
C LYS A 26 -0.58 14.86 -5.93
N VAL A 27 0.65 14.46 -6.14
CA VAL A 27 1.56 13.99 -5.10
C VAL A 27 2.67 15.02 -4.85
N LEU A 28 2.91 15.38 -3.60
CA LEU A 28 4.15 16.02 -3.19
C LEU A 28 5.11 15.00 -2.56
N VAL A 29 6.41 15.27 -2.59
CA VAL A 29 7.44 14.40 -2.05
C VAL A 29 8.25 15.14 -0.99
N GLN A 30 8.14 14.71 0.28
CA GLN A 30 8.96 15.19 1.37
C GLN A 30 10.29 14.43 1.38
N GLY A 31 11.41 15.15 1.37
CA GLY A 31 12.75 14.58 1.23
C GLY A 31 13.18 14.33 -0.22
N ILE A 32 12.61 15.05 -1.18
CA ILE A 32 12.86 14.90 -2.63
C ILE A 32 14.33 15.07 -3.02
N THR A 33 15.09 15.89 -2.31
CA THR A 33 16.51 16.16 -2.61
C THR A 33 17.46 15.10 -2.09
N GLY A 34 16.99 14.18 -1.27
CA GLY A 34 17.76 13.01 -0.84
C GLY A 34 17.97 12.03 -2.00
N SER A 35 19.11 11.31 -2.01
CA SER A 35 19.40 10.36 -3.09
C SER A 35 18.32 9.28 -3.27
N PHE A 36 17.78 8.76 -2.18
CA PHE A 36 16.73 7.75 -2.18
C PHE A 36 15.38 8.35 -2.62
N GLY A 37 14.95 9.46 -2.00
CA GLY A 37 13.73 10.17 -2.36
C GLY A 37 13.74 10.64 -3.82
N GLY A 38 14.84 11.25 -4.27
CA GLY A 38 15.00 11.71 -5.65
C GLY A 38 14.92 10.58 -6.67
N ARG A 39 15.62 9.44 -6.40
CA ARG A 39 15.53 8.27 -7.28
C ARG A 39 14.12 7.75 -7.44
N HIS A 40 13.39 7.58 -6.34
CA HIS A 40 12.03 7.05 -6.39
C HIS A 40 11.02 8.06 -6.94
N THR A 41 11.26 9.36 -6.75
CA THR A 41 10.49 10.42 -7.42
C THR A 41 10.65 10.33 -8.94
N GLN A 42 11.87 10.19 -9.44
CA GLN A 42 12.11 10.01 -10.87
C GLN A 42 11.36 8.80 -11.43
N LEU A 43 11.45 7.64 -10.78
CA LEU A 43 10.73 6.43 -11.19
C LEU A 43 9.20 6.61 -11.15
N SER A 44 8.67 7.42 -10.24
CA SER A 44 7.24 7.74 -10.18
C SER A 44 6.82 8.67 -11.33
N LEU A 45 7.62 9.67 -11.67
CA LEU A 45 7.41 10.51 -12.85
C LEU A 45 7.43 9.68 -14.15
N GLU A 46 8.41 8.79 -14.30
CA GLU A 46 8.51 7.89 -15.45
C GLU A 46 7.33 6.92 -15.56
N TYR A 47 6.75 6.54 -14.42
CA TYR A 47 5.54 5.72 -14.34
C TYR A 47 4.28 6.48 -14.77
N GLY A 48 4.29 7.79 -14.67
CA GLY A 48 3.18 8.67 -15.02
C GLY A 48 2.45 9.30 -13.82
N SER A 49 2.98 9.12 -12.59
CA SER A 49 2.43 9.77 -11.40
C SER A 49 2.57 11.27 -11.49
N GLN A 50 1.55 12.01 -11.06
CA GLN A 50 1.57 13.46 -11.04
C GLN A 50 2.32 13.99 -9.81
N ILE A 51 3.64 14.04 -9.88
CA ILE A 51 4.47 14.66 -8.85
C ILE A 51 4.49 16.16 -9.10
N VAL A 52 3.78 16.91 -8.26
CA VAL A 52 3.56 18.35 -8.46
C VAL A 52 4.43 19.24 -7.60
N ALA A 53 5.02 18.71 -6.52
CA ALA A 53 5.90 19.46 -5.62
C ALA A 53 6.92 18.55 -4.94
N GLY A 54 8.04 19.12 -4.55
CA GLY A 54 8.96 18.58 -3.55
C GLY A 54 8.97 19.45 -2.30
N VAL A 55 9.24 18.86 -1.15
CA VAL A 55 9.44 19.61 0.09
C VAL A 55 10.77 19.20 0.70
N THR A 56 11.64 20.20 0.90
CA THR A 56 12.92 20.07 1.59
C THR A 56 13.27 21.42 2.22
N PRO A 57 13.32 21.52 3.56
CA PRO A 57 13.64 22.77 4.23
C PRO A 57 14.95 23.41 3.75
N GLY A 58 14.95 24.71 3.48
CA GLY A 58 16.10 25.47 2.98
C GLY A 58 16.40 25.27 1.49
N LYS A 59 15.47 24.67 0.72
CA LYS A 59 15.63 24.42 -0.72
C LYS A 59 14.53 25.07 -1.58
N ALA A 60 13.69 25.90 -0.98
CA ALA A 60 12.64 26.62 -1.72
C ALA A 60 13.22 27.39 -2.92
N GLY A 61 12.44 27.42 -4.01
CA GLY A 61 12.84 28.08 -5.27
C GLY A 61 13.72 27.22 -6.17
N GLN A 62 14.27 26.11 -5.71
CA GLN A 62 14.92 25.12 -6.57
C GLN A 62 13.89 24.25 -7.29
N LYS A 63 14.35 23.50 -8.28
CA LYS A 63 13.52 22.51 -8.98
C LYS A 63 14.21 21.16 -8.99
N PHE A 64 13.43 20.10 -8.80
CA PHE A 64 13.89 18.76 -9.06
C PHE A 64 13.73 18.46 -10.56
N GLN A 65 14.82 18.05 -11.22
CA GLN A 65 14.89 17.79 -12.66
C GLN A 65 14.30 18.94 -13.52
N ASP A 66 14.58 20.19 -13.15
CA ASP A 66 14.12 21.43 -13.83
C ASP A 66 12.60 21.59 -13.96
N THR A 67 11.81 20.63 -13.48
CA THR A 67 10.35 20.60 -13.67
C THR A 67 9.56 20.71 -12.37
N VAL A 68 9.90 19.94 -11.33
CA VAL A 68 9.11 19.89 -10.07
C VAL A 68 9.61 20.97 -9.10
N PRO A 69 8.79 21.96 -8.73
CA PRO A 69 9.18 23.01 -7.78
C PRO A 69 9.40 22.42 -6.38
N ILE A 70 10.38 22.97 -5.66
CA ILE A 70 10.70 22.61 -4.28
C ILE A 70 10.28 23.75 -3.35
N PHE A 71 9.63 23.40 -2.24
CA PHE A 71 9.16 24.29 -1.19
C PHE A 71 9.86 23.98 0.13
N ASP A 72 9.86 24.93 1.06
CA ASP A 72 10.40 24.72 2.39
C ASP A 72 9.41 23.99 3.32
N GLY A 73 8.10 24.07 3.04
CA GLY A 73 7.06 23.44 3.85
C GLY A 73 5.90 22.89 3.04
N VAL A 74 5.18 21.95 3.67
CA VAL A 74 4.04 21.26 3.03
C VAL A 74 2.86 22.20 2.79
N ALA A 75 2.54 23.07 3.74
CA ALA A 75 1.39 23.99 3.62
C ALA A 75 1.52 24.90 2.40
N GLU A 76 2.72 25.44 2.15
CA GLU A 76 3.01 26.24 0.96
C GLU A 76 2.89 25.43 -0.32
N ALA A 77 3.48 24.23 -0.33
CA ALA A 77 3.41 23.33 -1.48
C ALA A 77 1.95 22.97 -1.84
N VAL A 78 1.12 22.66 -0.84
CA VAL A 78 -0.31 22.37 -1.03
C VAL A 78 -1.06 23.56 -1.60
N LYS A 79 -0.83 24.75 -1.05
CA LYS A 79 -1.47 26.00 -1.51
C LYS A 79 -1.17 26.28 -2.98
N GLU A 80 0.08 26.10 -3.39
CA GLU A 80 0.53 26.47 -4.76
C GLU A 80 0.21 25.38 -5.80
N THR A 81 0.11 24.11 -5.40
CA THR A 81 -0.02 23.00 -6.35
C THR A 81 -1.33 22.23 -6.24
N SER A 82 -2.08 22.41 -5.16
CA SER A 82 -3.26 21.62 -4.82
C SER A 82 -2.93 20.12 -4.70
N ALA A 83 -1.77 19.78 -4.14
CA ALA A 83 -1.41 18.40 -3.83
C ALA A 83 -2.40 17.81 -2.82
N THR A 84 -2.78 16.55 -3.01
CA THR A 84 -3.71 15.81 -2.13
C THR A 84 -3.04 14.64 -1.41
N ALA A 85 -1.85 14.25 -1.86
CA ALA A 85 -1.10 13.16 -1.26
C ALA A 85 0.37 13.54 -1.03
N SER A 86 0.98 12.94 0.01
CA SER A 86 2.43 13.03 0.27
C SER A 86 3.10 11.67 0.24
N SER A 87 4.30 11.62 -0.34
CA SER A 87 5.25 10.51 -0.22
C SER A 87 6.44 10.95 0.62
N ILE A 88 6.68 10.25 1.76
CA ILE A 88 7.70 10.68 2.73
C ILE A 88 8.93 9.78 2.65
N PHE A 89 10.08 10.39 2.34
CA PHE A 89 11.41 9.79 2.34
C PHE A 89 12.36 10.48 3.35
N VAL A 90 11.79 11.17 4.32
CA VAL A 90 12.53 11.89 5.36
C VAL A 90 13.19 10.87 6.30
N PRO A 91 14.45 11.12 6.75
CA PRO A 91 15.12 10.22 7.69
C PRO A 91 14.35 9.98 8.99
N PRO A 92 14.52 8.80 9.64
CA PRO A 92 13.70 8.38 10.78
C PRO A 92 13.53 9.40 11.92
N PRO A 93 14.58 10.14 12.34
CA PRO A 93 14.44 11.10 13.43
C PRO A 93 13.51 12.29 13.14
N PHE A 94 13.20 12.54 11.87
CA PHE A 94 12.40 13.68 11.41
C PHE A 94 11.12 13.24 10.69
N ALA A 95 10.91 11.94 10.51
CA ALA A 95 9.82 11.44 9.70
C ALA A 95 8.45 11.62 10.38
N ALA A 96 8.37 11.52 11.71
CA ALA A 96 7.14 11.79 12.44
C ALA A 96 6.69 13.25 12.27
N ASP A 97 7.61 14.20 12.39
CA ASP A 97 7.32 15.63 12.17
C ASP A 97 6.85 15.87 10.72
N ALA A 98 7.47 15.20 9.75
CA ALA A 98 7.07 15.28 8.35
C ALA A 98 5.66 14.73 8.11
N ILE A 99 5.26 13.65 8.82
CA ILE A 99 3.89 13.12 8.77
C ILE A 99 2.91 14.13 9.37
N LEU A 100 3.22 14.68 10.56
CA LEU A 100 2.37 15.66 11.23
C LEU A 100 2.19 16.92 10.41
N GLU A 101 3.25 17.43 9.78
CA GLU A 101 3.18 18.58 8.86
C GLU A 101 2.22 18.32 7.69
N ALA A 102 2.25 17.11 7.13
CA ALA A 102 1.35 16.71 6.05
C ALA A 102 -0.12 16.61 6.53
N VAL A 103 -0.35 16.13 7.75
CA VAL A 103 -1.68 16.09 8.39
C VAL A 103 -2.21 17.49 8.64
N ASP A 104 -1.39 18.37 9.20
CA ASP A 104 -1.75 19.78 9.49
C ASP A 104 -2.05 20.57 8.21
N ALA A 105 -1.39 20.24 7.10
CA ALA A 105 -1.67 20.82 5.80
C ALA A 105 -2.95 20.29 5.13
N GLY A 106 -3.65 19.32 5.77
CA GLY A 106 -4.92 18.77 5.29
C GLY A 106 -4.82 17.82 4.12
N LEU A 107 -3.67 17.16 3.92
CA LEU A 107 -3.54 16.14 2.88
C LEU A 107 -4.46 14.94 3.16
N GLU A 108 -5.10 14.42 2.12
CA GLU A 108 -6.00 13.28 2.21
C GLU A 108 -5.25 11.96 2.45
N LEU A 109 -4.05 11.83 1.86
CA LEU A 109 -3.23 10.64 1.94
C LEU A 109 -1.77 11.00 2.26
N VAL A 110 -1.21 10.29 3.24
CA VAL A 110 0.23 10.33 3.57
C VAL A 110 0.79 8.92 3.46
N VAL A 111 1.86 8.75 2.69
CA VAL A 111 2.55 7.47 2.51
C VAL A 111 3.97 7.58 3.05
N ALA A 112 4.20 7.02 4.23
CA ALA A 112 5.49 7.07 4.90
C ALA A 112 6.34 5.83 4.55
N ILE A 113 7.37 6.03 3.73
CA ILE A 113 8.25 4.95 3.29
C ILE A 113 9.31 4.62 4.34
N THR A 114 9.68 5.60 5.13
CA THR A 114 10.76 5.54 6.11
C THR A 114 10.60 4.36 7.07
N GLU A 115 11.67 3.58 7.20
CA GLU A 115 11.85 2.56 8.22
C GLU A 115 12.58 3.14 9.43
N GLY A 116 12.28 2.63 10.64
CA GLY A 116 13.00 2.97 11.87
C GLY A 116 12.50 4.23 12.57
N ILE A 117 11.30 4.69 12.29
CA ILE A 117 10.66 5.75 13.09
C ILE A 117 10.44 5.20 14.51
N PRO A 118 10.83 5.95 15.57
CA PRO A 118 10.63 5.49 16.93
C PRO A 118 9.16 5.20 17.24
N VAL A 119 8.89 4.10 17.93
CA VAL A 119 7.52 3.68 18.29
C VAL A 119 6.78 4.79 19.05
N ARG A 120 7.48 5.48 19.95
CA ARG A 120 6.90 6.60 20.70
C ARG A 120 6.38 7.70 19.77
N ASP A 121 7.17 8.09 18.79
CA ASP A 121 6.82 9.14 17.84
C ASP A 121 5.62 8.71 16.99
N MET A 122 5.55 7.43 16.61
CA MET A 122 4.39 6.88 15.88
C MET A 122 3.12 6.81 16.73
N ILE A 123 3.22 6.67 18.06
CA ILE A 123 2.06 6.77 18.96
C ILE A 123 1.52 8.21 18.95
N GLU A 124 2.39 9.22 18.97
CA GLU A 124 2.01 10.64 18.88
C GLU A 124 1.36 10.95 17.52
N VAL A 125 1.96 10.46 16.42
CA VAL A 125 1.38 10.54 15.07
C VAL A 125 0.00 9.90 15.03
N LYS A 126 -0.17 8.69 15.58
CA LYS A 126 -1.46 7.97 15.58
C LYS A 126 -2.53 8.74 16.36
N ALA A 127 -2.16 9.37 17.47
CA ALA A 127 -3.08 10.23 18.23
C ALA A 127 -3.50 11.47 17.43
N ALA A 128 -2.59 12.10 16.72
CA ALA A 128 -2.87 13.29 15.90
C ALA A 128 -3.76 12.97 14.68
N ILE A 129 -3.57 11.81 14.07
CA ILE A 129 -4.39 11.38 12.91
C ILE A 129 -5.81 10.99 13.35
N ASN A 130 -5.99 10.57 14.60
CA ASN A 130 -7.29 10.15 15.10
C ASN A 130 -8.29 11.32 15.03
N GLY A 131 -9.35 11.15 14.23
CA GLY A 131 -10.35 12.19 13.98
C GLY A 131 -9.99 13.17 12.85
N SER A 132 -8.81 13.07 12.23
CA SER A 132 -8.49 13.80 11.00
C SER A 132 -9.07 13.10 9.76
N ALA A 133 -9.15 13.84 8.65
CA ALA A 133 -9.52 13.27 7.36
C ALA A 133 -8.34 12.56 6.65
N THR A 134 -7.13 12.72 7.17
CA THR A 134 -5.91 12.16 6.58
C THR A 134 -5.79 10.66 6.84
N ARG A 135 -5.52 9.88 5.81
CA ARG A 135 -5.14 8.49 5.90
C ARG A 135 -3.62 8.34 5.83
N LEU A 136 -3.04 7.60 6.75
CA LEU A 136 -1.62 7.25 6.73
C LEU A 136 -1.42 5.79 6.30
N ILE A 137 -0.56 5.59 5.30
CA ILE A 137 -0.03 4.27 4.88
C ILE A 137 1.44 4.19 5.32
N GLY A 138 1.81 3.08 5.92
CA GLY A 138 3.13 2.92 6.56
C GLY A 138 3.09 3.27 8.05
N PRO A 139 4.24 3.53 8.67
CA PRO A 139 5.60 3.61 8.08
C PRO A 139 6.18 2.25 7.67
N ASN A 140 7.44 2.28 7.18
CA ASN A 140 8.16 1.08 6.76
C ASN A 140 7.37 0.27 5.72
N CYS A 141 6.97 0.92 4.65
CA CYS A 141 6.11 0.35 3.62
C CYS A 141 6.66 0.55 2.21
N PRO A 142 6.27 -0.29 1.24
CA PRO A 142 6.66 -0.11 -0.16
C PRO A 142 5.85 0.97 -0.88
N GLY A 143 4.76 1.43 -0.27
CA GLY A 143 3.87 2.43 -0.83
C GLY A 143 2.58 1.89 -1.42
N VAL A 144 2.01 2.67 -2.34
CA VAL A 144 0.72 2.39 -3.01
C VAL A 144 0.88 2.51 -4.52
N VAL A 145 0.32 1.56 -5.26
CA VAL A 145 0.32 1.57 -6.73
C VAL A 145 -1.06 1.25 -7.27
N THR A 146 -1.59 2.16 -8.08
CA THR A 146 -2.71 1.88 -8.98
C THR A 146 -2.16 1.82 -10.40
N PRO A 147 -2.14 0.64 -11.04
CA PRO A 147 -1.56 0.48 -12.36
C PRO A 147 -2.34 1.23 -13.43
N GLY A 148 -1.62 1.83 -14.37
CA GLY A 148 -2.21 2.41 -15.57
C GLY A 148 -2.39 1.40 -16.70
N THR A 149 -3.08 1.79 -17.76
CA THR A 149 -3.35 0.96 -18.94
C THR A 149 -2.30 1.08 -20.03
N GLY A 150 -1.32 1.95 -19.87
CA GLY A 150 -0.24 2.15 -20.83
C GLY A 150 0.79 1.01 -20.82
N LYS A 151 1.79 1.12 -21.71
CA LYS A 151 2.90 0.17 -21.74
C LYS A 151 3.60 0.13 -20.36
N ASP A 152 3.93 -1.07 -19.89
CA ASP A 152 4.52 -1.30 -18.56
C ASP A 152 3.69 -0.67 -17.41
N SER A 153 2.36 -0.67 -17.57
CA SER A 153 1.37 -0.10 -16.63
C SER A 153 1.55 1.40 -16.34
N ARG A 154 2.18 2.12 -17.26
CA ARG A 154 2.32 3.59 -17.17
C ARG A 154 0.98 4.30 -17.30
N GLY A 155 0.94 5.54 -16.80
CA GLY A 155 -0.29 6.34 -16.77
C GLY A 155 -1.20 6.02 -15.58
N GLY A 156 -0.69 5.25 -14.61
CA GLY A 156 -1.28 5.06 -13.28
C GLY A 156 -0.68 6.00 -12.25
N CYS A 157 -0.87 5.65 -10.97
CA CYS A 157 -0.24 6.35 -9.85
C CYS A 157 0.63 5.40 -9.03
N ARG A 158 1.89 5.75 -8.84
CA ARG A 158 2.86 5.04 -8.02
C ARG A 158 3.43 5.98 -6.98
N ILE A 159 3.14 5.71 -5.71
CA ILE A 159 3.72 6.40 -4.55
C ILE A 159 4.58 5.39 -3.79
N GLY A 160 5.86 5.67 -3.63
CA GLY A 160 6.78 4.82 -2.88
C GLY A 160 7.84 4.12 -3.73
N ILE A 161 8.19 2.89 -3.36
CA ILE A 161 9.38 2.19 -3.89
C ILE A 161 9.04 0.95 -4.73
N ALA A 162 7.78 0.53 -4.78
CA ALA A 162 7.38 -0.67 -5.52
C ALA A 162 7.80 -0.58 -7.00
N PRO A 163 8.35 -1.65 -7.59
CA PRO A 163 8.77 -1.65 -8.99
C PRO A 163 7.54 -1.59 -9.91
N GLY A 164 7.46 -0.55 -10.77
CA GLY A 164 6.29 -0.31 -11.62
C GLY A 164 6.03 -1.44 -12.63
N TYR A 165 7.08 -2.00 -13.20
CA TYR A 165 7.02 -2.97 -14.32
C TYR A 165 6.39 -4.33 -13.97
N ILE A 166 6.27 -4.68 -12.68
CA ILE A 166 5.64 -5.94 -12.27
C ILE A 166 4.11 -5.86 -12.27
N HIS A 167 3.56 -4.65 -12.27
CA HIS A 167 2.13 -4.41 -12.18
C HIS A 167 1.45 -4.51 -13.56
N LYS A 168 0.16 -4.78 -13.55
CA LYS A 168 -0.73 -4.75 -14.70
C LYS A 168 -2.09 -4.23 -14.25
N ALA A 169 -2.71 -3.34 -15.00
CA ALA A 169 -4.06 -2.88 -14.71
C ALA A 169 -5.07 -4.05 -14.74
N GLY A 170 -5.94 -4.11 -13.75
CA GLY A 170 -6.94 -5.16 -13.59
C GLY A 170 -7.81 -4.94 -12.37
N ASP A 171 -8.29 -6.04 -11.78
CA ASP A 171 -9.38 -6.05 -10.82
C ASP A 171 -9.06 -6.76 -9.49
N ILE A 172 -7.78 -7.00 -9.19
CA ILE A 172 -7.37 -7.65 -7.94
C ILE A 172 -6.75 -6.62 -6.99
N GLY A 173 -7.33 -6.49 -5.79
CA GLY A 173 -6.76 -5.73 -4.70
C GLY A 173 -5.67 -6.51 -3.98
N VAL A 174 -4.56 -5.86 -3.61
CA VAL A 174 -3.50 -6.47 -2.81
C VAL A 174 -3.20 -5.61 -1.61
N VAL A 175 -3.25 -6.18 -0.41
CA VAL A 175 -2.83 -5.54 0.84
C VAL A 175 -1.81 -6.39 1.58
N SER A 176 -0.69 -5.79 2.01
CA SER A 176 0.42 -6.54 2.61
C SER A 176 1.20 -5.72 3.62
N ARG A 177 1.70 -6.38 4.67
CA ARG A 177 2.69 -5.80 5.59
C ARG A 177 4.10 -5.82 4.98
N SER A 178 4.37 -6.79 4.10
CA SER A 178 5.69 -7.00 3.50
C SER A 178 5.79 -6.42 2.10
N GLY A 179 6.82 -5.61 1.84
CA GLY A 179 7.13 -5.13 0.50
C GLY A 179 7.47 -6.28 -0.46
N THR A 180 8.38 -7.16 -0.07
CA THR A 180 8.85 -8.28 -0.91
C THR A 180 7.70 -9.23 -1.27
N LEU A 181 6.86 -9.60 -0.31
CA LEU A 181 5.72 -10.48 -0.57
C LEU A 181 4.64 -9.79 -1.40
N THR A 182 4.48 -8.46 -1.26
CA THR A 182 3.63 -7.68 -2.18
C THR A 182 4.11 -7.86 -3.63
N TYR A 183 5.41 -7.72 -3.87
CA TYR A 183 5.97 -7.84 -5.23
C TYR A 183 5.80 -9.24 -5.77
N GLU A 184 5.99 -10.26 -4.94
CA GLU A 184 5.78 -11.66 -5.31
C GLU A 184 4.33 -11.93 -5.72
N ALA A 185 3.36 -11.53 -4.92
CA ALA A 185 1.93 -11.71 -5.23
C ALA A 185 1.53 -10.97 -6.52
N VAL A 186 1.95 -9.71 -6.65
CA VAL A 186 1.68 -8.90 -7.84
C VAL A 186 2.26 -9.53 -9.10
N TRP A 187 3.51 -10.01 -9.03
CA TRP A 187 4.16 -10.68 -10.16
C TRP A 187 3.46 -11.98 -10.55
N GLN A 188 3.08 -12.80 -9.58
CA GLN A 188 2.29 -14.02 -9.83
C GLN A 188 0.95 -13.70 -10.51
N LEU A 189 0.21 -12.71 -10.02
CA LEU A 189 -1.04 -12.27 -10.64
C LEU A 189 -0.81 -11.83 -12.09
N THR A 190 0.20 -11.00 -12.34
CA THR A 190 0.54 -10.48 -13.66
C THR A 190 0.93 -11.61 -14.62
N CYS A 191 1.73 -12.59 -14.18
CA CYS A 191 2.11 -13.76 -14.98
C CYS A 191 0.92 -14.67 -15.31
N ASN A 192 -0.09 -14.71 -14.42
CA ASN A 192 -1.34 -15.46 -14.66
C ASN A 192 -2.39 -14.66 -15.45
N GLY A 193 -2.02 -13.52 -16.02
CA GLY A 193 -2.91 -12.69 -16.83
C GLY A 193 -3.88 -11.81 -16.03
N LEU A 194 -3.85 -11.90 -14.71
CA LEU A 194 -4.61 -11.04 -13.80
C LEU A 194 -3.87 -9.73 -13.57
N GLY A 195 -4.63 -8.64 -13.45
CA GLY A 195 -4.08 -7.34 -13.11
C GLY A 195 -4.58 -6.85 -11.75
N GLN A 196 -4.04 -5.73 -11.29
CA GLN A 196 -4.38 -5.18 -10.00
C GLN A 196 -5.24 -3.92 -10.14
N SER A 197 -6.26 -3.78 -9.27
CA SER A 197 -6.98 -2.52 -9.08
C SER A 197 -6.11 -1.53 -8.31
N THR A 198 -5.62 -1.94 -7.15
CA THR A 198 -4.64 -1.19 -6.35
C THR A 198 -3.81 -2.16 -5.51
N CYS A 199 -2.53 -1.85 -5.32
CA CYS A 199 -1.64 -2.54 -4.40
C CYS A 199 -1.27 -1.62 -3.25
N VAL A 200 -1.48 -2.05 -2.02
CA VAL A 200 -1.22 -1.27 -0.80
C VAL A 200 -0.28 -2.04 0.12
N GLY A 201 0.92 -1.51 0.28
CA GLY A 201 1.80 -1.97 1.34
C GLY A 201 1.58 -1.15 2.60
N ILE A 202 1.05 -1.76 3.65
CA ILE A 202 0.75 -1.06 4.91
C ILE A 202 1.93 -0.98 5.88
N GLY A 203 3.01 -1.72 5.60
CA GLY A 203 4.23 -1.74 6.42
C GLY A 203 4.23 -2.76 7.55
N GLY A 204 5.42 -3.02 8.07
CA GLY A 204 5.69 -4.04 9.10
C GLY A 204 5.97 -3.48 10.50
N ASP A 205 5.73 -2.20 10.75
CA ASP A 205 5.98 -1.56 12.04
C ASP A 205 4.85 -1.85 13.05
N PRO A 206 5.17 -1.82 14.38
CA PRO A 206 4.20 -2.15 15.43
C PRO A 206 3.01 -1.18 15.52
N VAL A 207 3.20 0.07 15.10
CA VAL A 207 2.18 1.12 15.11
C VAL A 207 1.95 1.62 13.68
N PRO A 208 1.16 0.90 12.88
CA PRO A 208 0.88 1.30 11.51
C PRO A 208 -0.17 2.43 11.46
N GLY A 209 -0.10 3.23 10.41
CA GLY A 209 -1.11 4.23 10.10
C GLY A 209 -2.46 3.60 9.76
N SER A 210 -2.46 2.62 8.84
CA SER A 210 -3.63 1.83 8.45
C SER A 210 -3.37 0.34 8.65
N THR A 211 -4.43 -0.42 8.91
CA THR A 211 -4.42 -1.88 9.11
C THR A 211 -4.91 -2.62 7.86
N HIS A 212 -4.81 -3.96 7.86
CA HIS A 212 -5.45 -4.79 6.85
C HIS A 212 -6.95 -4.50 6.75
N LEU A 213 -7.62 -4.43 7.89
CA LEU A 213 -9.06 -4.18 7.95
C LEU A 213 -9.44 -2.87 7.28
N ASP A 214 -8.69 -1.79 7.50
CA ASP A 214 -8.94 -0.49 6.88
C ASP A 214 -8.90 -0.56 5.35
N ILE A 215 -7.95 -1.30 4.80
CA ILE A 215 -7.77 -1.42 3.35
C ILE A 215 -8.76 -2.41 2.73
N ILE A 216 -9.05 -3.51 3.42
CA ILE A 216 -10.03 -4.49 2.96
C ILE A 216 -11.42 -3.89 2.87
N LYS A 217 -11.82 -3.04 3.81
CA LYS A 217 -13.08 -2.29 3.73
C LYS A 217 -13.17 -1.46 2.45
N LEU A 218 -12.09 -0.75 2.10
CA LEU A 218 -12.04 0.03 0.86
C LEU A 218 -12.17 -0.88 -0.38
N PHE A 219 -11.43 -1.99 -0.43
CA PHE A 219 -11.55 -2.94 -1.54
C PHE A 219 -12.93 -3.57 -1.63
N ASN A 220 -13.58 -3.85 -0.51
CA ASN A 220 -14.93 -4.43 -0.50
C ASN A 220 -15.96 -3.46 -1.10
N GLU A 221 -15.80 -2.17 -0.88
CA GLU A 221 -16.66 -1.11 -1.42
C GLU A 221 -16.32 -0.73 -2.86
N ASP A 222 -15.08 -0.97 -3.31
CA ASP A 222 -14.63 -0.61 -4.65
C ASP A 222 -15.25 -1.52 -5.73
N PRO A 223 -16.08 -1.00 -6.64
CA PRO A 223 -16.71 -1.82 -7.69
C PRO A 223 -15.71 -2.40 -8.69
N ASP A 224 -14.54 -1.80 -8.84
CA ASP A 224 -13.50 -2.24 -9.77
C ASP A 224 -12.60 -3.33 -9.17
N THR A 225 -12.72 -3.64 -7.89
CA THR A 225 -12.03 -4.75 -7.24
C THR A 225 -12.92 -5.98 -7.19
N ARG A 226 -12.52 -7.07 -7.88
CA ARG A 226 -13.24 -8.34 -7.94
C ARG A 226 -12.81 -9.35 -6.89
N GLY A 227 -11.52 -9.36 -6.52
CA GLY A 227 -10.94 -10.25 -5.52
C GLY A 227 -9.80 -9.59 -4.77
N ILE A 228 -9.41 -10.15 -3.63
CA ILE A 228 -8.42 -9.55 -2.74
C ILE A 228 -7.36 -10.57 -2.34
N ILE A 229 -6.08 -10.17 -2.33
CA ILE A 229 -5.00 -10.91 -1.66
C ILE A 229 -4.60 -10.13 -0.40
N MET A 230 -4.68 -10.80 0.75
CA MET A 230 -4.25 -10.31 2.05
C MET A 230 -2.99 -11.03 2.52
N ILE A 231 -1.91 -10.29 2.72
CA ILE A 231 -0.61 -10.86 3.13
C ILE A 231 -0.25 -10.31 4.50
N GLY A 232 -0.16 -11.22 5.46
CA GLY A 232 0.22 -10.93 6.84
C GLY A 232 1.49 -11.65 7.25
N GLU A 233 1.80 -11.51 8.51
CA GLU A 233 2.96 -12.14 9.14
C GLU A 233 2.71 -12.34 10.64
N ILE A 234 3.58 -13.06 11.31
CA ILE A 234 3.51 -13.22 12.77
C ILE A 234 3.53 -11.86 13.48
N GLY A 235 2.95 -11.82 14.67
CA GLY A 235 2.90 -10.64 15.55
C GLY A 235 1.60 -9.84 15.44
N GLY A 236 1.14 -9.35 16.58
CA GLY A 236 -0.13 -8.65 16.70
C GLY A 236 -1.36 -9.50 16.38
N THR A 237 -2.50 -8.86 16.22
CA THR A 237 -3.82 -9.49 15.98
C THR A 237 -4.56 -8.91 14.76
N ALA A 238 -3.90 -8.05 13.97
CA ALA A 238 -4.56 -7.32 12.89
C ALA A 238 -5.11 -8.21 11.78
N GLU A 239 -4.48 -9.35 11.52
CA GLU A 239 -4.94 -10.31 10.52
C GLU A 239 -6.16 -11.09 11.00
N GLU A 240 -6.21 -11.45 12.30
CA GLU A 240 -7.37 -12.09 12.91
C GLU A 240 -8.58 -11.14 12.95
N GLU A 241 -8.38 -9.88 13.31
CA GLU A 241 -9.42 -8.84 13.29
C GLU A 241 -9.98 -8.62 11.87
N ALA A 242 -9.09 -8.61 10.87
CA ALA A 242 -9.50 -8.53 9.48
C ALA A 242 -10.28 -9.77 9.03
N ALA A 243 -9.86 -10.98 9.42
CA ALA A 243 -10.53 -12.23 9.11
C ALA A 243 -11.94 -12.29 9.70
N GLU A 244 -12.11 -11.89 10.96
CA GLU A 244 -13.43 -11.81 11.59
C GLU A 244 -14.39 -10.89 10.83
N TRP A 245 -13.91 -9.70 10.46
CA TRP A 245 -14.72 -8.77 9.67
C TRP A 245 -15.05 -9.30 8.26
N ILE A 246 -14.08 -9.95 7.60
CA ILE A 246 -14.26 -10.56 6.28
C ILE A 246 -15.37 -11.60 6.34
N LYS A 247 -15.36 -12.49 7.34
CA LYS A 247 -16.36 -13.54 7.55
C LYS A 247 -17.79 -13.00 7.54
N GLU A 248 -18.00 -11.84 8.14
CA GLU A 248 -19.34 -11.26 8.33
C GLU A 248 -19.75 -10.30 7.21
N ASN A 249 -18.81 -9.60 6.60
CA ASN A 249 -19.12 -8.41 5.81
C ASN A 249 -18.55 -8.43 4.37
N CYS A 250 -17.48 -9.18 4.10
CA CYS A 250 -16.85 -9.15 2.80
C CYS A 250 -17.63 -9.97 1.77
N LYS A 251 -17.97 -9.33 0.66
CA LYS A 251 -18.72 -9.97 -0.43
C LYS A 251 -17.83 -10.49 -1.56
N LYS A 252 -16.52 -10.28 -1.44
CA LYS A 252 -15.53 -10.59 -2.47
C LYS A 252 -14.68 -11.78 -2.05
N PRO A 253 -14.24 -12.62 -2.98
CA PRO A 253 -13.30 -13.69 -2.67
C PRO A 253 -11.98 -13.11 -2.15
N VAL A 254 -11.49 -13.68 -1.06
CA VAL A 254 -10.24 -13.29 -0.41
C VAL A 254 -9.31 -14.49 -0.33
N ALA A 255 -8.10 -14.34 -0.85
CA ALA A 255 -7.00 -15.25 -0.58
C ALA A 255 -6.01 -14.60 0.37
N GLY A 256 -5.21 -15.42 1.07
CA GLY A 256 -4.25 -14.90 2.02
C GLY A 256 -2.99 -15.73 2.16
N PHE A 257 -1.99 -15.12 2.78
CA PHE A 257 -0.75 -15.76 3.15
C PHE A 257 -0.21 -15.17 4.45
N ILE A 258 0.32 -16.01 5.33
CA ILE A 258 0.96 -15.61 6.59
C ILE A 258 2.43 -16.03 6.57
N ALA A 259 3.32 -15.04 6.64
CA ALA A 259 4.75 -15.27 6.76
C ALA A 259 5.16 -15.58 8.21
N GLY A 260 6.22 -16.37 8.36
CA GLY A 260 6.84 -16.62 9.66
C GLY A 260 6.37 -17.90 10.36
N THR A 261 5.78 -18.87 9.65
CA THR A 261 5.37 -20.18 10.23
C THR A 261 6.50 -20.94 10.93
N THR A 262 7.74 -20.74 10.51
CA THR A 262 8.93 -21.36 11.12
C THR A 262 9.66 -20.46 12.11
N ALA A 263 9.09 -19.30 12.43
CA ALA A 263 9.73 -18.33 13.31
C ALA A 263 9.75 -18.81 14.77
N PRO A 264 10.91 -18.83 15.44
CA PRO A 264 10.96 -19.20 16.85
C PRO A 264 10.31 -18.10 17.71
N PRO A 265 9.52 -18.49 18.74
CA PRO A 265 8.91 -17.53 19.67
C PRO A 265 9.93 -16.58 20.30
N GLY A 266 9.53 -15.29 20.47
CA GLY A 266 10.37 -14.27 21.09
C GLY A 266 11.49 -13.72 20.23
N ARG A 267 11.62 -14.19 18.96
CA ARG A 267 12.52 -13.59 17.98
C ARG A 267 11.78 -12.74 16.97
N ARG A 268 12.31 -11.55 16.72
CA ARG A 268 11.85 -10.66 15.65
C ARG A 268 12.31 -11.18 14.28
N MET A 269 11.37 -11.27 13.34
CA MET A 269 11.61 -11.81 12.00
C MET A 269 11.54 -10.72 10.92
N GLY A 270 12.63 -9.96 10.78
CA GLY A 270 12.70 -8.85 9.80
C GLY A 270 12.03 -7.58 10.32
N HIS A 271 10.73 -7.48 10.19
CA HIS A 271 9.94 -6.31 10.62
C HIS A 271 9.89 -6.16 12.14
N ALA A 272 9.84 -4.91 12.60
CA ALA A 272 9.76 -4.60 14.03
C ALA A 272 8.49 -5.16 14.71
N GLY A 273 7.38 -5.24 13.95
CA GLY A 273 6.11 -5.83 14.39
C GLY A 273 6.02 -7.34 14.26
N ALA A 274 6.95 -8.00 13.56
CA ALA A 274 6.95 -9.44 13.31
C ALA A 274 7.61 -10.22 14.46
N ILE A 275 6.91 -10.28 15.59
CA ILE A 275 7.37 -10.99 16.80
C ILE A 275 6.19 -11.64 17.53
N ILE A 276 6.34 -12.93 17.88
CA ILE A 276 5.39 -13.63 18.74
C ILE A 276 5.69 -13.26 20.20
N SER A 277 4.75 -12.61 20.86
CA SER A 277 4.88 -12.16 22.24
C SER A 277 3.67 -12.57 23.08
N GLY A 278 3.91 -13.09 24.29
CA GLY A 278 2.84 -13.50 25.19
C GLY A 278 1.93 -14.60 24.65
N GLY A 279 2.43 -15.45 23.74
CA GLY A 279 1.67 -16.54 23.11
C GLY A 279 0.62 -16.08 22.10
N LYS A 280 0.61 -14.80 21.71
CA LYS A 280 -0.28 -14.23 20.70
C LYS A 280 0.46 -13.90 19.40
N GLY A 281 -0.28 -13.86 18.30
CA GLY A 281 0.26 -13.49 16.99
C GLY A 281 1.09 -14.60 16.34
N THR A 282 0.80 -15.86 16.61
CA THR A 282 1.44 -16.99 15.92
C THR A 282 0.88 -17.14 14.51
N ALA A 283 1.65 -17.72 13.61
CA ALA A 283 1.20 -17.97 12.25
C ALA A 283 0.01 -18.95 12.23
N GLU A 284 0.05 -19.98 13.07
CA GLU A 284 -1.01 -20.98 13.17
C GLU A 284 -2.35 -20.37 13.58
N ALA A 285 -2.35 -19.48 14.59
CA ALA A 285 -3.57 -18.81 15.04
C ALA A 285 -4.16 -17.93 13.93
N LYS A 286 -3.31 -17.19 13.20
CA LYS A 286 -3.72 -16.34 12.08
C LYS A 286 -4.27 -17.15 10.91
N ILE A 287 -3.59 -18.24 10.53
CA ILE A 287 -4.04 -19.15 9.46
C ILE A 287 -5.39 -19.75 9.83
N ALA A 288 -5.55 -20.26 11.05
CA ALA A 288 -6.81 -20.84 11.52
C ALA A 288 -7.96 -19.82 11.47
N ALA A 289 -7.75 -18.59 11.91
CA ALA A 289 -8.75 -17.51 11.85
C ALA A 289 -9.13 -17.16 10.39
N MET A 290 -8.15 -17.12 9.50
CA MET A 290 -8.38 -16.86 8.09
C MET A 290 -9.18 -17.99 7.41
N GLU A 291 -8.84 -19.25 7.66
CA GLU A 291 -9.56 -20.43 7.16
C GLU A 291 -11.00 -20.48 7.68
N GLU A 292 -11.20 -20.20 8.97
CA GLU A 292 -12.54 -20.10 9.58
C GLU A 292 -13.39 -18.99 8.95
N ALA A 293 -12.73 -17.92 8.49
CA ALA A 293 -13.39 -16.84 7.77
C ALA A 293 -13.67 -17.14 6.29
N GLY A 294 -13.32 -18.33 5.79
CA GLY A 294 -13.48 -18.72 4.39
C GLY A 294 -12.45 -18.11 3.44
N ILE A 295 -11.34 -17.61 3.97
CA ILE A 295 -10.21 -17.08 3.19
C ILE A 295 -9.40 -18.27 2.65
N SER A 296 -9.09 -18.28 1.35
CA SER A 296 -8.24 -19.31 0.73
C SER A 296 -6.77 -19.03 1.08
N VAL A 297 -6.22 -19.74 2.06
CA VAL A 297 -4.86 -19.53 2.54
C VAL A 297 -3.86 -20.30 1.67
N ALA A 298 -2.83 -19.61 1.17
CA ALA A 298 -1.71 -20.22 0.47
C ALA A 298 -0.72 -20.85 1.47
N GLU A 299 -0.25 -22.05 1.18
CA GLU A 299 0.73 -22.76 2.03
C GLU A 299 2.15 -22.16 1.89
N THR A 300 2.47 -21.67 0.70
CA THR A 300 3.77 -21.08 0.38
C THR A 300 3.62 -19.74 -0.32
N PRO A 301 4.62 -18.85 -0.27
CA PRO A 301 4.58 -17.57 -0.97
C PRO A 301 4.31 -17.70 -2.47
N SER A 302 4.78 -18.78 -3.10
CA SER A 302 4.65 -19.00 -4.55
C SER A 302 3.23 -19.39 -5.00
N GLN A 303 2.31 -19.63 -4.06
CA GLN A 303 0.94 -20.07 -4.33
C GLN A 303 -0.12 -18.99 -4.10
N MET A 304 0.27 -17.76 -3.81
CA MET A 304 -0.68 -16.68 -3.44
C MET A 304 -1.69 -16.38 -4.54
N ALA A 305 -1.24 -16.25 -5.80
CA ALA A 305 -2.15 -16.04 -6.91
C ALA A 305 -3.02 -17.28 -7.19
N GLU A 306 -2.47 -18.47 -7.09
CA GLU A 306 -3.21 -19.73 -7.27
C GLU A 306 -4.33 -19.86 -6.24
N ALA A 307 -4.06 -19.54 -4.97
CA ALA A 307 -5.05 -19.57 -3.90
C ALA A 307 -6.25 -18.65 -4.21
N LEU A 308 -6.02 -17.47 -4.81
CA LEU A 308 -7.10 -16.61 -5.25
C LEU A 308 -7.81 -17.15 -6.49
N ILE A 309 -7.08 -17.61 -7.49
CA ILE A 309 -7.64 -18.11 -8.77
C ILE A 309 -8.64 -19.25 -8.54
N ARG A 310 -8.40 -20.10 -7.55
CA ARG A 310 -9.29 -21.22 -7.22
C ARG A 310 -10.68 -20.79 -6.76
N ILE A 311 -10.85 -19.56 -6.29
CA ILE A 311 -12.08 -19.05 -5.68
C ILE A 311 -12.69 -17.85 -6.44
N LEU A 312 -12.03 -17.36 -7.52
CA LEU A 312 -12.55 -16.32 -8.43
C LEU A 312 -13.60 -16.87 -9.40
#